data_5fb41165b5be3f2992f524555519a51b
#
_entry.id   5fb41165b5be3f2992f524555519a51b
#
_cell.length_a   1.000
_cell.length_b   1.000
_cell.length_c   1.000
_cell.angle_alpha   90.00
_cell.angle_beta   90.00
_cell.angle_gamma   90.00
#
_symmetry.space_group_name_H-M   'P 1'
#
loop_
_entity.id
_entity.type
_entity.pdbx_description
1 polymer ?
#
loop_
_entity_poly.entity_id
_entity_poly.type
_entity_poly.pdbx_seq_one_letter_code
_entity_poly.pdbx_strand_id
1 'polypeptide(L)' 'MSELEKSKLKKLGRIIKRTRREMGMTQAWLAELIGVEVSHIWRLEKGMSNMGLITYWRLCEVLFIS' A
#
# COMPACT_ATOMS: atom_id res chain seq x y z
N MET A 1 3.90 16.68 -7.33
CA MET A 1 3.18 15.52 -7.90
C MET A 1 2.03 16.00 -8.77
N SER A 2 1.89 15.46 -9.97
CA SER A 2 0.81 15.87 -10.87
C SER A 2 -0.54 15.33 -10.39
N GLU A 3 -1.63 15.91 -10.91
CA GLU A 3 -2.97 15.43 -10.58
C GLU A 3 -3.18 13.99 -11.04
N LEU A 4 -2.60 13.62 -12.18
CA LEU A 4 -2.68 12.24 -12.68
C LEU A 4 -1.99 11.27 -11.73
N GLU A 5 -0.81 11.63 -11.24
CA GLU A 5 -0.07 10.80 -10.29
C GLU A 5 -0.84 10.64 -8.97
N LYS A 6 -1.40 11.76 -8.47
CA LYS A 6 -2.21 11.72 -7.25
C LYS A 6 -3.42 10.80 -7.40
N SER A 7 -4.09 10.88 -8.55
CA SER A 7 -5.24 10.03 -8.84
C SER A 7 -4.86 8.55 -8.85
N LYS A 8 -3.75 8.21 -9.47
CA LYS A 8 -3.27 6.84 -9.54
C LYS A 8 -2.83 6.32 -8.17
N LEU A 9 -2.19 7.17 -7.36
CA LEU A 9 -1.79 6.79 -6.01
C LEU A 9 -3.00 6.52 -5.12
N LYS A 10 -4.05 7.31 -5.23
CA LYS A 10 -5.28 7.08 -4.48
C LYS A 10 -5.95 5.78 -4.89
N LYS A 11 -5.99 5.51 -6.19
CA LYS A 11 -6.56 4.26 -6.69
C LYS A 11 -5.79 3.05 -6.19
N LEU A 12 -4.46 3.12 -6.26
CA LEU A 12 -3.60 2.04 -5.77
C LEU A 12 -3.76 1.86 -4.27
N GLY A 13 -3.83 2.96 -3.52
CA GLY A 13 -4.04 2.90 -2.07
C GLY A 13 -5.34 2.18 -1.71
N ARG A 14 -6.42 2.45 -2.44
CA ARG A 14 -7.70 1.76 -2.22
C ARG A 14 -7.60 0.26 -2.50
N ILE A 15 -6.87 -0.12 -3.53
CA ILE A 15 -6.65 -1.53 -3.87
C ILE A 15 -5.88 -2.22 -2.74
N ILE A 16 -4.84 -1.59 -2.25
CA ILE A 16 -4.02 -2.13 -1.15
C ILE A 16 -4.90 -2.35 0.09
N LYS A 17 -5.67 -1.34 0.46
CA LYS A 17 -6.53 -1.41 1.64
C LYS A 17 -7.58 -2.51 1.51
N ARG A 18 -8.25 -2.59 0.37
CA ARG A 18 -9.28 -3.59 0.12
C ARG A 18 -8.69 -4.99 0.19
N THR A 19 -7.59 -5.22 -0.51
CA THR A 19 -6.95 -6.54 -0.56
C THR A 19 -6.48 -6.95 0.82
N ARG A 20 -5.86 -6.02 1.56
CA ARG A 20 -5.42 -6.27 2.92
C ARG A 20 -6.58 -6.72 3.80
N ARG A 21 -7.70 -6.02 3.73
CA ARG A 21 -8.89 -6.35 4.52
C ARG A 21 -9.50 -7.68 4.12
N GLU A 22 -9.53 -7.98 2.84
CA GLU A 22 -10.02 -9.26 2.34
C GLU A 22 -9.18 -10.41 2.84
N MET A 23 -7.89 -10.18 3.07
CA MET A 23 -6.98 -11.17 3.62
C MET A 23 -6.98 -11.21 5.15
N GLY A 24 -7.78 -10.38 5.79
CA GLY A 24 -7.88 -10.35 7.24
C GLY A 24 -6.69 -9.72 7.94
N MET A 25 -5.92 -8.89 7.25
CA MET A 25 -4.73 -8.27 7.81
C MET A 25 -5.01 -6.90 8.41
N THR A 26 -4.35 -6.59 9.53
CA THR A 26 -4.28 -5.23 10.05
C THR A 26 -3.20 -4.45 9.31
N GLN A 27 -3.25 -3.12 9.40
CA GLN A 27 -2.17 -2.29 8.84
C GLN A 27 -0.83 -2.62 9.49
N ALA A 28 -0.83 -2.85 10.82
CA ALA A 28 0.40 -3.18 11.53
C ALA A 28 0.99 -4.51 11.07
N TRP A 29 0.17 -5.50 10.84
CA TRP A 29 0.62 -6.79 10.34
C TRP A 29 1.24 -6.66 8.95
N LEU A 30 0.56 -5.95 8.04
CA LEU A 30 1.10 -5.73 6.70
C LEU A 30 2.43 -4.98 6.76
N ALA A 31 2.51 -3.93 7.61
CA ALA A 31 3.73 -3.15 7.77
C ALA A 31 4.90 -4.03 8.23
N GLU A 32 4.65 -4.92 9.17
CA GLU A 32 5.67 -5.85 9.66
C GLU A 32 6.14 -6.79 8.55
N LEU A 33 5.22 -7.32 7.77
CA LEU A 33 5.57 -8.25 6.69
C LEU A 33 6.44 -7.63 5.61
N ILE A 34 6.22 -6.36 5.31
CA ILE A 34 7.00 -5.68 4.25
C ILE A 34 8.14 -4.82 4.81
N GLY A 35 8.31 -4.78 6.13
CA GLY A 35 9.44 -4.12 6.76
C GLY A 35 9.37 -2.60 6.78
N VAL A 36 8.18 -2.03 6.95
CA VAL A 36 7.98 -0.59 7.07
C VAL A 36 7.17 -0.28 8.32
N GLU A 37 7.14 1.01 8.70
CA GLU A 37 6.32 1.44 9.81
C GLU A 37 4.84 1.50 9.44
N VAL A 38 3.96 1.29 10.41
CA VAL A 38 2.52 1.30 10.17
C VAL A 38 2.02 2.63 9.61
N SER A 39 2.64 3.74 10.01
CA SER A 39 2.30 5.07 9.49
C SER A 39 2.52 5.14 7.98
N HIS A 40 3.51 4.42 7.48
CA HIS A 40 3.78 4.37 6.04
C HIS A 40 2.65 3.66 5.30
N ILE A 41 2.14 2.55 5.85
CA ILE A 41 0.99 1.83 5.27
C ILE A 41 -0.24 2.74 5.25
N TRP A 42 -0.49 3.44 6.35
CA TRP A 42 -1.61 4.38 6.43
C TRP A 42 -1.55 5.42 5.30
N ARG A 43 -0.37 6.02 5.10
CA ARG A 43 -0.21 7.03 4.04
C ARG A 43 -0.36 6.43 2.64
N LEU A 44 0.16 5.23 2.43
CA LEU A 44 0.00 4.55 1.14
C LEU A 44 -1.47 4.28 0.82
N GLU A 45 -2.22 3.83 1.82
CA GLU A 45 -3.65 3.53 1.64
C GLU A 45 -4.48 4.79 1.39
N LYS A 46 -4.02 5.93 1.90
CA LYS A 46 -4.67 7.23 1.64
C LYS A 46 -4.24 7.87 0.32
N GLY A 47 -3.26 7.29 -0.35
CA GLY A 47 -2.73 7.89 -1.57
C GLY A 47 -1.90 9.13 -1.32
N MET A 48 -1.38 9.29 -0.10
CA MET A 48 -0.64 10.49 0.33
C MET A 48 0.86 10.35 0.15
N SER A 49 1.33 9.18 -0.20
CA SER A 49 2.76 8.91 -0.30
C SER A 49 3.03 8.07 -1.54
N ASN A 50 4.12 8.39 -2.21
CA ASN A 50 4.63 7.55 -3.28
C ASN A 50 5.47 6.44 -2.65
N MET A 51 5.42 5.26 -3.22
CA MET A 51 6.21 4.15 -2.71
C MET A 51 7.38 3.86 -3.64
N GLY A 52 8.49 3.43 -3.08
CA GLY A 52 9.61 2.98 -3.86
C GLY A 52 9.32 1.64 -4.52
N LEU A 53 10.14 1.28 -5.50
CA LEU A 53 9.97 0.05 -6.27
C LEU A 53 10.02 -1.19 -5.38
N ILE A 54 10.92 -1.23 -4.41
CA ILE A 54 11.06 -2.38 -3.51
C ILE A 54 9.82 -2.54 -2.63
N THR A 55 9.29 -1.43 -2.11
CA THR A 55 8.06 -1.47 -1.30
C THR A 55 6.89 -1.99 -2.13
N TYR A 56 6.75 -1.49 -3.36
CA TYR A 56 5.71 -1.96 -4.27
C TYR A 56 5.85 -3.45 -4.56
N TRP A 57 7.08 -3.91 -4.83
CA TRP A 57 7.36 -5.33 -5.06
C TRP A 57 6.90 -6.18 -3.87
N ARG A 58 7.30 -5.77 -2.65
CA ARG A 58 6.93 -6.51 -1.44
C ARG A 58 5.43 -6.55 -1.21
N LEU A 59 4.75 -5.42 -1.48
CA LEU A 59 3.30 -5.38 -1.39
C LEU A 59 2.65 -6.35 -2.37
N CYS A 60 3.13 -6.38 -3.59
CA CYS A 60 2.60 -7.30 -4.60
C CYS A 60 2.77 -8.76 -4.18
N GLU A 61 3.93 -9.11 -3.62
CA GLU A 61 4.18 -10.46 -3.14
C GLU A 61 3.25 -10.85 -2.00
N VAL A 62 3.10 -9.98 -1.02
CA VAL A 62 2.29 -10.27 0.18
C VAL A 62 0.80 -10.30 -0.14
N LEU A 63 0.34 -9.36 -0.96
CA LEU A 63 -1.08 -9.20 -1.28
C LEU A 63 -1.51 -9.97 -2.52
N PHE A 64 -0.59 -10.63 -3.20
CA PHE A 64 -0.86 -11.36 -4.45
C PHE A 64 -1.50 -10.48 -5.52
N ILE A 65 -1.00 -9.25 -5.63
CA ILE A 65 -1.42 -8.30 -6.67
C ILE A 65 -0.40 -8.34 -7.81
N SER A 66 -0.87 -8.41 -9.03
CA SER A 66 0.01 -8.40 -10.20
C SER A 66 -0.02 -7.05 -10.92
#